data_26a84ad11e9243d31188a5eed8a938e1
#
_entry.id   26a84ad11e9243d31188a5eed8a938e1
#
_cell.length_a   1.000
_cell.length_b   1.000
_cell.length_c   1.000
_cell.angle_alpha   90.00
_cell.angle_beta   90.00
_cell.angle_gamma   90.00
#
_symmetry.space_group_name_H-M   'P 1'
#
loop_
_entity.id
_entity.type
_entity.pdbx_description
1 polymer ?
#
loop_
_entity_poly.entity_id
_entity_poly.type
_entity_poly.pdbx_seq_one_letter_code
_entity_poly.pdbx_strand_id
1 'polypeptide(L)'
;MLDQQTLSVSQLNQKIKNKLESDFSNILVKGEISELNLHISGHMYFSIKDNSALLKCIMFNYKKSLNNYTPKIGDAIILNGRTSLYIKNGSFQFYANKIKLDGNYG
;
A
#
# COMPACT_ATOMS: atom_id res chain seq x y z
N MET A 1 21.12 -31.02 -9.84
CA MET A 1 20.73 -30.23 -11.00
C MET A 1 19.33 -29.70 -10.84
N LEU A 2 19.11 -28.46 -11.21
CA LEU A 2 17.78 -27.86 -11.12
C LEU A 2 17.01 -28.13 -12.41
N ASP A 3 15.82 -28.74 -12.28
CA ASP A 3 14.97 -29.05 -13.43
C ASP A 3 13.99 -27.93 -13.75
N GLN A 4 14.06 -26.85 -13.03
CA GLN A 4 13.15 -25.72 -13.24
C GLN A 4 13.84 -24.59 -13.96
N GLN A 5 13.05 -23.73 -14.59
CA GLN A 5 13.56 -22.58 -15.31
C GLN A 5 14.30 -21.62 -14.40
N THR A 6 15.44 -21.15 -14.86
CA THR A 6 16.18 -20.12 -14.14
C THR A 6 15.66 -18.75 -14.56
N LEU A 7 15.34 -17.92 -13.60
CA LEU A 7 14.81 -16.58 -13.82
C LEU A 7 15.88 -15.53 -13.57
N SER A 8 15.84 -14.45 -14.33
CA SER A 8 16.60 -13.26 -13.97
C SER A 8 15.90 -12.57 -12.78
N VAL A 9 16.61 -11.62 -12.15
CA VAL A 9 16.03 -10.85 -11.04
C VAL A 9 14.77 -10.11 -11.51
N SER A 10 14.83 -9.46 -12.67
CA SER A 10 13.66 -8.73 -13.16
C SER A 10 12.50 -9.66 -13.51
N GLN A 11 12.78 -10.85 -14.01
CA GLN A 11 11.74 -11.84 -14.29
C GLN A 11 11.06 -12.31 -13.01
N LEU A 12 11.85 -12.56 -11.96
CA LEU A 12 11.27 -12.95 -10.66
C LEU A 12 10.41 -11.83 -10.10
N ASN A 13 10.92 -10.60 -10.08
CA ASN A 13 10.16 -9.47 -9.57
C ASN A 13 8.87 -9.24 -10.36
N GLN A 14 8.91 -9.43 -11.68
CA GLN A 14 7.71 -9.31 -12.51
C GLN A 14 6.69 -10.38 -12.17
N LYS A 15 7.12 -11.62 -11.95
CA LYS A 15 6.21 -12.70 -11.57
C LYS A 15 5.55 -12.44 -10.23
N ILE A 16 6.34 -11.96 -9.25
CA ILE A 16 5.80 -11.61 -7.93
C ILE A 16 4.80 -10.47 -8.06
N LYS A 17 5.16 -9.44 -8.81
CA LYS A 17 4.26 -8.30 -9.05
C LYS A 17 2.93 -8.77 -9.64
N ASN A 18 2.98 -9.60 -10.66
CA ASN A 18 1.77 -10.11 -11.31
C ASN A 18 0.89 -10.88 -10.32
N LYS A 19 1.51 -11.68 -9.48
CA LYS A 19 0.78 -12.48 -8.48
C LYS A 19 0.14 -11.61 -7.42
N LEU A 20 0.86 -10.59 -6.93
CA LEU A 20 0.33 -9.65 -5.96
C LEU A 20 -0.86 -8.89 -6.55
N GLU A 21 -0.71 -8.40 -7.77
CA GLU A 21 -1.78 -7.63 -8.41
C GLU A 21 -3.00 -8.47 -8.75
N SER A 22 -2.79 -9.76 -9.01
CA SER A 22 -3.90 -10.69 -9.29
C SER A 22 -4.64 -11.10 -8.03
N ASP A 23 -3.89 -11.52 -7.00
CA ASP A 23 -4.49 -12.15 -5.82
C ASP A 23 -4.92 -11.13 -4.76
N PHE A 24 -4.34 -9.93 -4.77
CA PHE A 24 -4.61 -8.90 -3.76
C PHE A 24 -4.96 -7.58 -4.45
N SER A 25 -5.99 -7.61 -5.30
CA SER A 25 -6.37 -6.49 -6.15
C SER A 25 -7.46 -5.60 -5.56
N ASN A 26 -8.20 -6.09 -4.56
CA ASN A 26 -9.28 -5.34 -3.95
C ASN A 26 -9.41 -5.77 -2.50
N ILE A 27 -8.68 -5.08 -1.63
CA ILE A 27 -8.49 -5.51 -0.26
C ILE A 27 -8.81 -4.37 0.68
N LEU A 28 -9.42 -4.70 1.82
CA LEU A 28 -9.61 -3.79 2.92
C LEU A 28 -8.56 -4.11 3.98
N VAL A 29 -7.81 -3.09 4.40
CA VAL A 29 -6.78 -3.22 5.42
C VAL A 29 -6.99 -2.15 6.47
N LYS A 30 -6.86 -2.49 7.73
CA LYS A 30 -6.94 -1.51 8.82
C LYS A 30 -5.61 -1.38 9.54
N GLY A 31 -5.35 -0.20 10.05
CA GLY A 31 -4.15 0.06 10.83
C GLY A 31 -4.11 1.51 11.28
N GLU A 32 -3.05 1.86 11.97
CA GLU A 32 -2.82 3.20 12.47
C GLU A 32 -1.77 3.89 11.60
N ILE A 33 -2.02 5.14 11.21
CA ILE A 33 -1.03 5.92 10.44
C ILE A 33 0.18 6.17 11.34
N SER A 34 1.36 5.73 10.89
CA SER A 34 2.61 5.91 11.62
C SER A 34 3.57 6.87 10.93
N GLU A 35 3.43 7.04 9.63
CA GLU A 35 4.22 7.98 8.84
C GLU A 35 3.30 8.63 7.81
N LEU A 36 3.55 9.91 7.49
CA LEU A 36 2.69 10.64 6.57
C LEU A 36 3.51 11.71 5.85
N ASN A 37 3.51 11.65 4.53
CA ASN A 37 4.17 12.63 3.68
C ASN A 37 3.23 13.05 2.55
N LEU A 38 2.72 14.28 2.63
CA LEU A 38 1.89 14.87 1.59
C LEU A 38 2.82 15.55 0.59
N HIS A 39 3.08 14.87 -0.50
CA HIS A 39 4.05 15.31 -1.48
C HIS A 39 3.48 16.39 -2.39
N ILE A 40 4.36 17.31 -2.86
CA ILE A 40 3.98 18.39 -3.75
C ILE A 40 3.37 17.89 -5.07
N SER A 41 3.70 16.67 -5.47
CA SER A 41 3.13 16.03 -6.67
C SER A 41 1.63 15.77 -6.56
N GLY A 42 1.06 15.89 -5.37
CA GLY A 42 -0.34 15.54 -5.13
C GLY A 42 -0.54 14.10 -4.69
N HIS A 43 0.54 13.38 -4.44
CA HIS A 43 0.48 12.00 -3.96
C HIS A 43 0.79 11.97 -2.46
N MET A 44 0.14 11.06 -1.76
CA MET A 44 0.36 10.86 -0.33
C MET A 44 1.13 9.55 -0.13
N TYR A 45 2.30 9.67 0.49
CA TYR A 45 3.12 8.52 0.89
C TYR A 45 2.96 8.35 2.38
N PHE A 46 2.55 7.18 2.82
CA PHE A 46 2.29 6.98 4.24
C PHE A 46 2.51 5.52 4.61
N SER A 47 2.59 5.27 5.91
CA SER A 47 2.66 3.92 6.43
C SER A 47 1.57 3.72 7.46
N ILE A 48 1.01 2.53 7.47
CA ILE A 48 0.11 2.10 8.54
C ILE A 48 0.73 0.91 9.25
N LYS A 49 0.37 0.74 10.50
CA LYS A 49 0.92 -0.33 11.33
C LYS A 49 -0.16 -0.91 12.24
N ASP A 50 0.11 -2.10 12.73
CA ASP A 50 -0.54 -2.68 13.89
C ASP A 50 0.54 -3.08 14.90
N ASN A 51 0.22 -3.94 15.86
CA ASN A 51 1.19 -4.32 16.90
C ASN A 51 2.37 -5.15 16.37
N SER A 52 2.24 -5.71 15.18
CA SER A 52 3.20 -6.70 14.69
C SER A 52 3.81 -6.37 13.34
N ALA A 53 3.21 -5.47 12.57
CA ALA A 53 3.62 -5.27 11.18
C ALA A 53 3.40 -3.84 10.71
N LEU A 54 4.10 -3.49 9.64
CA LEU A 54 4.03 -2.18 9.01
C LEU A 54 3.79 -2.36 7.52
N LEU A 55 2.95 -1.50 6.95
CA LEU A 55 2.61 -1.52 5.52
C LEU A 55 2.88 -0.15 4.93
N LYS A 56 3.70 -0.10 3.87
CA LYS A 56 3.97 1.14 3.14
C LYS A 56 2.90 1.34 2.08
N CYS A 57 2.35 2.54 2.02
CA CYS A 57 1.20 2.86 1.18
C CYS A 57 1.44 4.10 0.34
N ILE A 58 0.76 4.15 -0.81
CA ILE A 58 0.73 5.33 -1.67
C ILE A 58 -0.73 5.58 -2.06
N MET A 59 -1.16 6.83 -1.98
CA MET A 59 -2.45 7.25 -2.53
C MET A 59 -2.19 8.36 -3.55
N PHE A 60 -2.46 8.05 -4.83
CA PHE A 60 -2.32 9.04 -5.90
C PHE A 60 -3.48 10.03 -5.86
N ASN A 61 -3.20 11.30 -6.15
CA ASN A 61 -4.21 12.36 -6.19
C ASN A 61 -5.08 12.37 -4.93
N TYR A 62 -4.43 12.37 -3.78
CA TYR A 62 -5.11 12.17 -2.51
C TYR A 62 -6.21 13.21 -2.24
N LYS A 63 -6.04 14.45 -2.73
CA LYS A 63 -7.02 15.50 -2.48
C LYS A 63 -8.39 15.17 -3.04
N LYS A 64 -8.45 14.44 -4.16
CA LYS A 64 -9.71 14.01 -4.77
C LYS A 64 -10.36 12.86 -4.02
N SER A 65 -9.54 12.06 -3.34
CA SER A 65 -9.99 10.80 -2.73
C SER A 65 -10.35 10.92 -1.25
N LEU A 66 -9.91 11.99 -0.58
CA LEU A 66 -10.06 12.10 0.88
C LEU A 66 -11.39 12.63 1.36
N ASN A 67 -12.19 13.25 0.49
CA ASN A 67 -13.58 13.60 0.84
C ASN A 67 -13.66 14.41 2.13
N ASN A 68 -12.85 15.46 2.26
CA ASN A 68 -12.77 16.35 3.44
C ASN A 68 -12.09 15.74 4.67
N TYR A 69 -11.63 14.52 4.60
CA TYR A 69 -10.84 13.93 5.67
C TYR A 69 -9.38 14.34 5.54
N THR A 70 -8.79 14.85 6.61
CA THR A 70 -7.37 15.18 6.66
C THR A 70 -6.65 14.15 7.51
N PRO A 71 -5.83 13.28 6.88
CA PRO A 71 -5.12 12.25 7.64
C PRO A 71 -4.11 12.84 8.62
N LYS A 72 -3.94 12.17 9.75
CA LYS A 72 -2.95 12.55 10.76
C LYS A 72 -2.28 11.30 11.29
N ILE A 73 -1.02 11.45 11.70
CA ILE A 73 -0.31 10.38 12.40
C ILE A 73 -1.11 10.04 13.65
N GLY A 74 -1.29 8.74 13.90
CA GLY A 74 -2.06 8.25 15.03
C GLY A 74 -3.51 7.89 14.68
N ASP A 75 -4.00 8.29 13.51
CA ASP A 75 -5.37 7.96 13.11
C ASP A 75 -5.50 6.47 12.84
N ALA A 76 -6.56 5.87 13.40
CA ALA A 76 -6.96 4.52 13.06
C ALA A 76 -7.83 4.57 11.82
N ILE A 77 -7.42 3.87 10.76
CA ILE A 77 -8.06 3.98 9.45
C ILE A 77 -8.30 2.62 8.83
N ILE A 78 -9.18 2.62 7.83
CA ILE A 78 -9.41 1.49 6.95
C ILE A 78 -9.11 1.95 5.53
N LEU A 79 -8.27 1.17 4.85
CA LEU A 79 -7.89 1.43 3.46
C LEU A 79 -8.54 0.40 2.55
N ASN A 80 -8.97 0.86 1.37
CA ASN A 80 -9.29 -0.02 0.25
C ASN A 80 -8.23 0.17 -0.82
N GLY A 81 -7.70 -0.91 -1.34
CA GLY A 81 -6.70 -0.80 -2.39
C GLY A 81 -6.17 -2.13 -2.87
N ARG A 82 -5.02 -2.08 -3.46
CA ARG A 82 -4.35 -3.25 -4.05
C ARG A 82 -2.88 -3.26 -3.72
N THR A 83 -2.29 -4.44 -3.77
CA THR A 83 -0.85 -4.60 -3.57
C THR A 83 -0.12 -4.60 -4.90
N SER A 84 1.15 -4.23 -4.87
CA SER A 84 2.04 -4.32 -6.00
C SER A 84 3.48 -4.35 -5.53
N LEU A 85 4.39 -4.47 -6.49
CA LEU A 85 5.82 -4.50 -6.22
C LEU A 85 6.51 -3.59 -7.23
N TYR A 86 7.41 -2.73 -6.73
CA TYR A 86 8.21 -1.89 -7.61
C TYR A 86 9.38 -2.74 -8.12
N ILE A 87 9.37 -3.04 -9.41
CA ILE A 87 10.29 -4.02 -9.99
C ILE A 87 11.76 -3.64 -9.81
N LYS A 88 12.07 -2.35 -9.92
CA LYS A 88 13.47 -1.89 -9.90
C LYS A 88 14.19 -2.18 -8.58
N ASN A 89 13.46 -2.17 -7.48
CA ASN A 89 14.09 -2.39 -6.16
C ASN A 89 13.41 -3.47 -5.32
N GLY A 90 12.35 -4.10 -5.85
CA GLY A 90 11.66 -5.16 -5.14
C GLY A 90 10.80 -4.69 -3.98
N SER A 91 10.49 -3.41 -3.89
CA SER A 91 9.69 -2.88 -2.79
C SER A 91 8.24 -3.30 -2.88
N PHE A 92 7.73 -3.93 -1.84
CA PHE A 92 6.33 -4.24 -1.68
C PHE A 92 5.57 -2.99 -1.26
N GLN A 93 4.46 -2.70 -1.93
CA GLN A 93 3.68 -1.48 -1.69
C GLN A 93 2.19 -1.73 -1.78
N PHE A 94 1.44 -0.92 -1.04
CA PHE A 94 -0.02 -0.92 -1.10
C PHE A 94 -0.49 0.39 -1.75
N TYR A 95 -1.25 0.27 -2.83
CA TYR A 95 -1.83 1.43 -3.53
C TYR A 95 -3.25 1.62 -3.04
N ALA A 96 -3.45 2.65 -2.22
CA ALA A 96 -4.75 2.92 -1.60
C ALA A 96 -5.64 3.71 -2.56
N ASN A 97 -6.86 3.24 -2.75
CA ASN A 97 -7.89 3.93 -3.53
C ASN A 97 -8.78 4.78 -2.64
N LYS A 98 -9.12 4.27 -1.47
CA LYS A 98 -10.00 4.95 -0.52
C LYS A 98 -9.46 4.80 0.89
N ILE A 99 -9.74 5.81 1.70
CA ILE A 99 -9.34 5.85 3.09
C ILE A 99 -10.49 6.43 3.91
N LYS A 100 -10.74 5.85 5.08
CA LYS A 100 -11.71 6.39 6.01
C LYS A 100 -11.27 6.11 7.44
N LEU A 101 -11.75 6.91 8.37
CA LEU A 101 -11.52 6.65 9.79
C LEU A 101 -12.20 5.33 10.17
N ASP A 102 -11.55 4.58 11.05
CA ASP A 102 -12.12 3.35 11.58
C ASP A 102 -13.21 3.73 12.61
N GLY A 103 -14.47 3.42 12.28
CA GLY A 103 -15.60 3.76 13.12
C GLY A 103 -15.63 3.05 14.46
N ASN A 104 -14.81 2.01 14.63
CA ASN A 104 -14.65 1.30 15.89
C ASN A 104 -13.56 1.89 16.77
N TYR A 105 -12.94 2.94 16.29
CA TYR A 105 -11.89 3.64 17.02
C TYR A 105 -12.54 4.38 18.18
N GLY A 106 -12.21 3.96 19.33
CA GLY A 106 -12.83 4.53 20.50
C GLY A 106 -11.98 5.49 21.22
#